data_2935f9e23f9d3fb5704f79162f635d3a
#
_entry.id   2935f9e23f9d3fb5704f79162f635d3a
#
_cell.length_a   1.000
_cell.length_b   1.000
_cell.length_c   1.000
_cell.angle_alpha   90.00
_cell.angle_beta   90.00
_cell.angle_gamma   90.00
#
_symmetry.space_group_name_H-M   'P 1'
#
loop_
_entity.id
_entity.type
_entity.pdbx_description
1 polymer ?
#
loop_
_entity_poly.entity_id
_entity_poly.type
_entity_poly.pdbx_seq_one_letter_code
_entity_poly.pdbx_strand_id
1 'polypeptide(L)'
;MRYDVLQRWCTAMVLLPMLLALVGCTGSTSSEPPSPSASSLSVDLPEYYLSGMVLQRNKPIRLHGTVQGTSTSKSVQVMARLTYKDKQYESSTQAGIDKQFNITIDKVPSQADAYILTFLLEGQVKRTIHNVYVGDVFIAAGQSNMELNYADYYEQPDSFDSNVRDMFTKSDLPSFVDDDNIRFLVVDHKIGSSALPLKSFNSAQWLPANESNAKKLGYLPQLFAEQLRLHHPNIPIGIIQTAWGGTDIARHLRDGDIYANHIAPLDGYNVAGILWYQGENDAAEQEPALQYEANFSTLINQYREVLGDSDLPFLYVQLARYTGYAYTPIVRQAQFSVLHSAAVNTTRNLAMTVSMDTDKGTAKIIHPLGKEILAKRMADQWLAIEGQTTIPSGPQASSAEPVDGDASTVSVSFNTGTAHGLQALEPNRTLRATTSTLTSSTDLPLQGFEVAGIDGVFHTASAYIQGNTVRLHSDEVSAVS
;
A
#
# COMPACT_ATOMS: atom_id res chain seq x y z
N MET A 1 23.75 -38.83 16.87
CA MET A 1 24.49 -39.78 16.01
C MET A 1 25.17 -38.98 14.92
N ARG A 2 26.49 -39.03 14.95
CA ARG A 2 27.42 -38.47 13.97
C ARG A 2 27.23 -39.11 12.59
N TYR A 3 27.50 -38.38 11.50
CA TYR A 3 28.46 -38.78 10.48
C TYR A 3 28.83 -37.60 9.59
N ASP A 4 30.10 -37.19 9.72
CA ASP A 4 30.92 -36.47 8.74
C ASP A 4 31.30 -37.40 7.58
N VAL A 5 31.50 -36.85 6.38
CA VAL A 5 32.51 -37.28 5.39
C VAL A 5 32.73 -36.11 4.41
N LEU A 6 33.72 -35.44 4.42
CA LEU A 6 35.06 -35.17 3.91
C LEU A 6 35.42 -35.74 2.52
N GLN A 7 36.02 -34.82 1.74
CA GLN A 7 37.19 -34.97 0.85
C GLN A 7 36.89 -34.98 -0.66
N ARG A 8 37.62 -34.34 -1.50
CA ARG A 8 38.91 -33.70 -1.74
C ARG A 8 39.27 -33.81 -3.24
N TRP A 9 40.14 -32.89 -3.74
CA TRP A 9 41.08 -32.97 -4.88
C TRP A 9 40.48 -32.60 -6.26
N CYS A 10 41.13 -31.84 -7.18
CA CYS A 10 42.55 -31.55 -7.44
C CYS A 10 42.73 -30.31 -8.30
N THR A 11 43.82 -29.66 -8.01
CA THR A 11 44.51 -28.63 -8.79
C THR A 11 45.14 -29.18 -10.06
N ALA A 12 45.11 -28.44 -11.18
CA ALA A 12 46.08 -28.63 -12.27
C ALA A 12 46.50 -27.25 -12.83
N MET A 13 47.70 -26.92 -12.52
CA MET A 13 48.49 -25.80 -13.03
C MET A 13 49.22 -26.29 -14.30
N VAL A 14 49.07 -25.59 -15.44
CA VAL A 14 49.91 -25.81 -16.58
C VAL A 14 50.62 -24.46 -16.93
N LEU A 15 51.90 -24.45 -16.67
CA LEU A 15 52.87 -23.46 -17.15
C LEU A 15 53.40 -23.93 -18.53
N LEU A 16 53.49 -23.02 -19.51
CA LEU A 16 54.36 -23.20 -20.66
C LEU A 16 54.92 -21.82 -21.12
N PRO A 17 56.11 -21.80 -21.66
CA PRO A 17 57.04 -20.69 -21.47
C PRO A 17 57.12 -19.70 -22.66
N MET A 18 57.73 -18.56 -22.33
CA MET A 18 58.16 -17.48 -23.16
C MET A 18 59.06 -17.90 -24.31
N LEU A 19 58.84 -17.37 -25.51
CA LEU A 19 59.87 -17.20 -26.55
C LEU A 19 59.92 -15.74 -27.00
N LEU A 20 61.04 -15.07 -26.67
CA LEU A 20 61.39 -13.75 -27.19
C LEU A 20 61.84 -13.90 -28.67
N ALA A 21 61.28 -13.08 -29.55
CA ALA A 21 61.91 -12.72 -30.80
C ALA A 21 61.94 -11.21 -30.94
N LEU A 22 63.14 -10.66 -30.84
CA LEU A 22 63.49 -9.28 -31.18
C LEU A 22 63.64 -9.17 -32.70
N VAL A 23 62.81 -8.34 -33.34
CA VAL A 23 63.12 -7.76 -34.62
C VAL A 23 62.84 -6.27 -34.55
N GLY A 24 63.89 -5.49 -34.59
CA GLY A 24 63.82 -4.05 -34.71
C GLY A 24 63.56 -3.61 -36.12
N CYS A 25 62.62 -2.69 -36.31
CA CYS A 25 62.54 -1.81 -37.46
C CYS A 25 62.15 -0.42 -37.03
N THR A 26 63.01 0.52 -37.31
CA THR A 26 62.84 1.94 -37.19
C THR A 26 61.77 2.45 -38.17
N GLY A 27 60.72 3.05 -37.68
CA GLY A 27 59.66 3.71 -38.48
C GLY A 27 59.15 4.93 -37.74
N SER A 28 59.25 6.07 -38.36
CA SER A 28 58.92 7.41 -37.93
C SER A 28 57.53 7.51 -37.29
N THR A 29 57.46 8.05 -36.07
CA THR A 29 56.28 8.41 -35.38
C THR A 29 55.64 9.69 -35.93
N SER A 30 54.56 9.55 -36.70
CA SER A 30 53.55 10.61 -36.79
C SER A 30 52.64 10.46 -35.58
N SER A 31 52.78 11.33 -34.62
CA SER A 31 51.83 11.46 -33.50
C SER A 31 50.53 12.02 -34.02
N GLU A 32 49.55 11.14 -34.27
CA GLU A 32 48.15 11.54 -34.36
C GLU A 32 47.76 12.11 -33.00
N PRO A 33 47.10 13.30 -32.94
CA PRO A 33 46.59 13.81 -31.65
C PRO A 33 45.61 12.79 -31.08
N PRO A 34 45.61 12.52 -29.78
CA PRO A 34 44.67 11.60 -29.18
C PRO A 34 43.24 12.05 -29.51
N SER A 35 42.46 11.17 -30.12
CA SER A 35 41.02 11.38 -30.30
C SER A 35 40.45 11.79 -28.95
N PRO A 36 39.59 12.81 -28.88
CA PRO A 36 39.00 13.21 -27.61
C PRO A 36 38.29 11.99 -27.03
N SER A 37 38.74 11.57 -25.86
CA SER A 37 38.11 10.46 -25.12
C SER A 37 36.63 10.78 -25.02
N ALA A 38 35.78 9.93 -25.59
CA ALA A 38 34.32 10.07 -25.50
C ALA A 38 33.98 10.30 -24.01
N SER A 39 33.32 11.41 -23.72
CA SER A 39 32.94 11.76 -22.34
C SER A 39 32.18 10.56 -21.75
N SER A 40 32.70 10.00 -20.67
CA SER A 40 32.15 8.82 -20.01
C SER A 40 30.93 9.18 -19.15
N LEU A 41 30.01 9.99 -19.70
CA LEU A 41 28.78 10.39 -19.00
C LEU A 41 27.80 9.23 -18.92
N SER A 42 27.24 9.00 -17.76
CA SER A 42 26.16 8.07 -17.49
C SER A 42 25.06 8.68 -16.63
N VAL A 43 23.89 8.08 -16.63
CA VAL A 43 22.74 8.47 -15.80
C VAL A 43 22.62 7.47 -14.65
N ASP A 44 22.56 8.00 -13.45
CA ASP A 44 22.27 7.28 -12.23
C ASP A 44 20.85 7.64 -11.76
N LEU A 45 20.02 6.62 -11.55
CA LEU A 45 18.59 6.74 -11.26
C LEU A 45 18.26 6.02 -9.96
N PRO A 46 17.23 6.48 -9.20
CA PRO A 46 16.68 5.71 -8.10
C PRO A 46 16.34 4.27 -8.49
N GLU A 47 16.47 3.34 -7.55
CA GLU A 47 16.32 1.89 -7.76
C GLU A 47 14.95 1.45 -8.28
N TYR A 48 13.92 2.26 -8.14
CA TYR A 48 12.59 1.95 -8.67
C TYR A 48 12.40 2.26 -10.16
N TYR A 49 13.37 2.92 -10.83
CA TYR A 49 13.34 3.11 -12.29
C TYR A 49 13.77 1.83 -13.01
N LEU A 50 12.88 0.86 -13.05
CA LEU A 50 13.12 -0.48 -13.59
C LEU A 50 12.08 -0.85 -14.65
N SER A 51 12.40 -1.87 -15.44
CA SER A 51 11.42 -2.50 -16.33
C SER A 51 10.20 -2.98 -15.53
N GLY A 52 9.03 -2.68 -16.04
CA GLY A 52 7.77 -3.01 -15.40
C GLY A 52 7.18 -1.89 -14.53
N MET A 53 7.89 -0.75 -14.35
CA MET A 53 7.42 0.36 -13.54
C MET A 53 6.11 0.95 -14.08
N VAL A 54 5.30 1.49 -13.16
CA VAL A 54 4.08 2.24 -13.47
C VAL A 54 4.26 3.69 -13.02
N LEU A 55 4.07 4.65 -13.91
CA LEU A 55 4.09 6.08 -13.65
C LEU A 55 2.66 6.59 -13.49
N GLN A 56 2.44 7.52 -12.55
CA GLN A 56 1.11 8.04 -12.26
C GLN A 56 0.53 8.83 -13.45
N ARG A 57 -0.66 8.43 -13.91
CA ARG A 57 -1.46 9.16 -14.91
C ARG A 57 -2.10 10.43 -14.33
N ASN A 58 -2.61 11.31 -15.18
CA ASN A 58 -3.35 12.53 -14.85
C ASN A 58 -2.57 13.55 -14.00
N LYS A 59 -1.29 13.30 -13.76
CA LYS A 59 -0.34 14.22 -13.11
C LYS A 59 0.88 14.39 -14.03
N PRO A 60 1.62 15.50 -13.97
CA PRO A 60 2.91 15.61 -14.64
C PRO A 60 3.85 14.51 -14.17
N ILE A 61 4.43 13.74 -15.11
CA ILE A 61 5.40 12.70 -14.78
C ILE A 61 6.71 13.37 -14.38
N ARG A 62 7.11 13.19 -13.12
CA ARG A 62 8.36 13.71 -12.55
C ARG A 62 9.42 12.62 -12.61
N LEU A 63 10.54 12.94 -13.23
CA LEU A 63 11.69 12.05 -13.35
C LEU A 63 12.92 12.76 -12.81
N HIS A 64 13.71 12.09 -11.98
CA HIS A 64 14.90 12.67 -11.37
C HIS A 64 16.05 11.67 -11.31
N GLY A 65 17.25 12.18 -11.10
CA GLY A 65 18.45 11.38 -11.01
C GLY A 65 19.70 12.25 -10.99
N THR A 66 20.85 11.63 -11.19
CA THR A 66 22.15 12.32 -11.25
C THR A 66 22.92 11.94 -12.51
N VAL A 67 23.74 12.87 -12.99
CA VAL A 67 24.70 12.64 -14.07
C VAL A 67 26.04 12.24 -13.45
N GLN A 68 26.58 11.10 -13.84
CA GLN A 68 27.89 10.60 -13.43
C GLN A 68 28.92 10.82 -14.52
N GLY A 69 30.20 10.93 -14.13
CA GLY A 69 31.32 11.10 -15.05
C GLY A 69 31.81 12.55 -15.13
N THR A 70 32.76 12.77 -16.07
CA THR A 70 33.39 14.07 -16.30
C THR A 70 32.86 14.68 -17.58
N SER A 71 32.49 15.95 -17.53
CA SER A 71 32.13 16.77 -18.67
C SER A 71 33.08 17.99 -18.74
N THR A 72 33.41 18.39 -19.92
CA THR A 72 34.13 19.66 -20.14
C THR A 72 33.18 20.87 -20.03
N SER A 73 31.89 20.64 -20.08
CA SER A 73 30.84 21.66 -19.95
C SER A 73 30.47 21.87 -18.50
N LYS A 74 30.12 23.11 -18.12
CA LYS A 74 29.64 23.47 -16.77
C LYS A 74 28.28 22.89 -16.44
N SER A 75 27.51 22.53 -17.45
CA SER A 75 26.21 21.86 -17.33
C SER A 75 26.09 20.79 -18.40
N VAL A 76 25.23 19.79 -18.16
CA VAL A 76 24.94 18.70 -19.09
C VAL A 76 23.45 18.70 -19.40
N GLN A 77 23.10 18.73 -20.69
CA GLN A 77 21.71 18.56 -21.08
C GLN A 77 21.25 17.14 -20.84
N VAL A 78 20.15 17.00 -20.10
CA VAL A 78 19.47 15.74 -19.84
C VAL A 78 18.10 15.80 -20.47
N MET A 79 17.76 14.81 -21.30
CA MET A 79 16.44 14.64 -21.88
C MET A 79 15.85 13.30 -21.43
N ALA A 80 14.58 13.27 -21.08
CA ALA A 80 13.81 12.05 -20.89
C ALA A 80 12.72 11.96 -21.96
N ARG A 81 12.53 10.77 -22.51
CA ARG A 81 11.58 10.49 -23.59
C ARG A 81 10.82 9.21 -23.32
N LEU A 82 9.49 9.29 -23.31
CA LEU A 82 8.58 8.16 -23.34
C LEU A 82 8.11 7.93 -24.79
N THR A 83 8.34 6.72 -25.32
CA THR A 83 8.01 6.35 -26.69
C THR A 83 6.99 5.22 -26.71
N TYR A 84 5.93 5.38 -27.51
CA TYR A 84 4.97 4.34 -27.83
C TYR A 84 4.64 4.39 -29.32
N LYS A 85 5.01 3.35 -30.07
CA LYS A 85 4.91 3.33 -31.54
C LYS A 85 5.60 4.56 -32.14
N ASP A 86 4.88 5.37 -32.88
CA ASP A 86 5.34 6.60 -33.52
C ASP A 86 5.20 7.88 -32.63
N LYS A 87 4.62 7.72 -31.43
CA LYS A 87 4.38 8.84 -30.51
C LYS A 87 5.53 8.98 -29.52
N GLN A 88 5.96 10.21 -29.28
CA GLN A 88 6.99 10.56 -28.32
C GLN A 88 6.51 11.69 -27.42
N TYR A 89 6.79 11.54 -26.12
CA TYR A 89 6.53 12.51 -25.06
C TYR A 89 7.86 12.78 -24.38
N GLU A 90 8.39 13.99 -24.51
CA GLU A 90 9.73 14.28 -24.05
C GLU A 90 9.84 15.65 -23.39
N SER A 91 10.82 15.76 -22.53
CA SER A 91 11.22 17.02 -21.90
C SER A 91 12.69 16.99 -21.59
N SER A 92 13.31 18.16 -21.42
CA SER A 92 14.73 18.28 -21.12
C SER A 92 14.99 19.33 -20.06
N THR A 93 16.12 19.17 -19.36
CA THR A 93 16.64 20.10 -18.37
C THR A 93 18.15 20.16 -18.46
N GLN A 94 18.76 21.08 -17.70
CA GLN A 94 20.21 21.12 -17.50
C GLN A 94 20.57 20.59 -16.12
N ALA A 95 21.37 19.54 -16.06
CA ALA A 95 21.98 19.10 -14.80
C ALA A 95 23.00 20.17 -14.35
N GLY A 96 22.84 20.69 -13.14
CA GLY A 96 23.67 21.77 -12.60
C GLY A 96 25.03 21.30 -12.07
N ILE A 97 25.64 22.12 -11.23
CA ILE A 97 26.96 21.86 -10.61
C ILE A 97 26.91 20.64 -9.70
N ASP A 98 25.77 20.40 -9.04
CA ASP A 98 25.50 19.23 -8.19
C ASP A 98 25.21 17.95 -8.99
N LYS A 99 25.19 18.07 -10.33
CA LYS A 99 24.87 16.99 -11.27
C LYS A 99 23.49 16.37 -11.13
N GLN A 100 22.61 16.93 -10.31
CA GLN A 100 21.22 16.51 -10.18
C GLN A 100 20.37 17.05 -11.33
N PHE A 101 19.35 16.30 -11.71
CA PHE A 101 18.36 16.74 -12.67
C PHE A 101 16.94 16.37 -12.22
N ASN A 102 16.00 17.24 -12.55
CA ASN A 102 14.57 17.01 -12.44
C ASN A 102 13.92 17.34 -13.79
N ILE A 103 13.19 16.39 -14.33
CA ILE A 103 12.49 16.51 -15.62
C ILE A 103 11.01 16.28 -15.39
N THR A 104 10.17 17.09 -16.01
CA THR A 104 8.71 16.92 -15.98
C THR A 104 8.22 16.71 -17.40
N ILE A 105 7.48 15.60 -17.62
CA ILE A 105 6.80 15.30 -18.88
C ILE A 105 5.31 15.39 -18.64
N ASP A 106 4.63 16.28 -19.39
CA ASP A 106 3.21 16.51 -19.26
C ASP A 106 2.39 15.66 -20.24
N LYS A 107 1.14 15.35 -19.85
CA LYS A 107 0.09 14.83 -20.73
C LYS A 107 0.43 13.51 -21.43
N VAL A 108 1.10 12.60 -20.74
CA VAL A 108 1.32 11.24 -21.25
C VAL A 108 0.02 10.44 -21.06
N PRO A 109 -0.59 9.89 -22.10
CA PRO A 109 -1.82 9.11 -22.00
C PRO A 109 -1.60 7.80 -21.21
N SER A 110 -2.65 7.38 -20.48
CA SER A 110 -2.71 6.03 -19.93
C SER A 110 -3.22 5.04 -20.97
N GLN A 111 -2.62 3.86 -21.01
CA GLN A 111 -3.02 2.77 -21.91
C GLN A 111 -2.48 1.43 -21.38
N ALA A 112 -3.10 0.31 -21.81
CA ALA A 112 -2.69 -1.03 -21.40
C ALA A 112 -1.29 -1.42 -21.90
N ASP A 113 -0.88 -0.88 -23.07
CA ASP A 113 0.43 -1.16 -23.66
C ASP A 113 1.53 -0.32 -23.00
N ALA A 114 2.74 -0.89 -22.95
CA ALA A 114 3.90 -0.26 -22.34
C ALA A 114 4.58 0.77 -23.24
N TYR A 115 5.20 1.75 -22.62
CA TYR A 115 6.14 2.71 -23.20
C TYR A 115 7.58 2.22 -23.04
N ILE A 116 8.48 2.85 -23.79
CA ILE A 116 9.92 2.80 -23.58
C ILE A 116 10.35 4.16 -23.04
N LEU A 117 11.00 4.17 -21.85
CA LEU A 117 11.58 5.38 -21.28
C LEU A 117 13.07 5.43 -21.57
N THR A 118 13.52 6.52 -22.21
CA THR A 118 14.92 6.71 -22.60
C THR A 118 15.44 8.02 -21.99
N PHE A 119 16.62 7.93 -21.38
CA PHE A 119 17.39 9.10 -20.95
C PHE A 119 18.54 9.35 -21.90
N LEU A 120 18.66 10.59 -22.34
CA LEU A 120 19.72 11.05 -23.23
C LEU A 120 20.56 12.13 -22.52
N LEU A 121 21.87 12.07 -22.66
CA LEU A 121 22.81 13.11 -22.26
C LEU A 121 23.47 13.67 -23.51
N GLU A 122 23.41 15.00 -23.68
CA GLU A 122 23.96 15.68 -24.85
C GLU A 122 23.50 15.02 -26.18
N GLY A 123 22.22 14.61 -26.25
CA GLY A 123 21.64 13.95 -27.42
C GLY A 123 21.98 12.45 -27.58
N GLN A 124 22.83 11.87 -26.71
CA GLN A 124 23.21 10.48 -26.78
C GLN A 124 22.44 9.64 -25.77
N VAL A 125 21.86 8.51 -26.23
CA VAL A 125 21.16 7.57 -25.35
C VAL A 125 22.13 6.98 -24.34
N LYS A 126 21.80 7.10 -23.04
CA LYS A 126 22.60 6.58 -21.93
C LYS A 126 21.88 5.55 -21.09
N ARG A 127 20.57 5.61 -21.00
CA ARG A 127 19.76 4.64 -20.28
C ARG A 127 18.44 4.39 -21.01
N THR A 128 18.03 3.14 -21.14
CA THR A 128 16.72 2.75 -21.68
C THR A 128 16.05 1.80 -20.70
N ILE A 129 14.78 2.06 -20.40
CA ILE A 129 13.94 1.25 -19.54
C ILE A 129 12.75 0.81 -20.37
N HIS A 130 12.57 -0.49 -20.54
CA HIS A 130 11.47 -1.09 -21.28
C HIS A 130 10.29 -1.37 -20.35
N ASN A 131 9.12 -1.63 -20.94
CA ASN A 131 7.91 -1.99 -20.21
C ASN A 131 7.54 -0.96 -19.12
N VAL A 132 7.55 0.32 -19.48
CA VAL A 132 7.10 1.40 -18.61
C VAL A 132 5.63 1.66 -18.86
N TYR A 133 4.82 1.62 -17.83
CA TYR A 133 3.37 1.82 -17.93
C TYR A 133 2.99 3.21 -17.39
N VAL A 134 1.85 3.73 -17.83
CA VAL A 134 1.23 4.94 -17.29
C VAL A 134 -0.17 4.57 -16.81
N GLY A 135 -0.42 4.69 -15.52
CA GLY A 135 -1.65 4.22 -14.88
C GLY A 135 -1.84 4.80 -13.49
N ASP A 136 -2.66 4.19 -12.67
CA ASP A 136 -2.83 4.61 -11.28
C ASP A 136 -1.85 3.88 -10.37
N VAL A 137 -1.14 4.64 -9.53
CA VAL A 137 -0.14 4.12 -8.60
C VAL A 137 -0.60 4.34 -7.17
N PHE A 138 -0.60 3.27 -6.37
CA PHE A 138 -0.94 3.33 -4.95
C PHE A 138 0.23 2.83 -4.10
N ILE A 139 0.41 3.42 -2.93
CA ILE A 139 1.29 2.86 -1.90
C ILE A 139 0.44 1.99 -0.99
N ALA A 140 0.77 0.70 -0.90
CA ALA A 140 0.19 -0.24 0.06
C ALA A 140 1.07 -0.30 1.30
N ALA A 141 0.66 0.42 2.35
CA ALA A 141 1.40 0.60 3.59
C ALA A 141 0.62 0.06 4.79
N GLY A 142 1.31 -0.17 5.90
CA GLY A 142 0.76 -0.71 7.12
C GLY A 142 1.47 -1.96 7.58
N GLN A 143 0.72 -2.95 8.09
CA GLN A 143 1.32 -4.17 8.63
C GLN A 143 0.79 -5.44 7.94
N SER A 144 0.85 -6.59 8.62
CA SER A 144 0.55 -7.92 8.07
C SER A 144 -0.76 -8.00 7.27
N ASN A 145 -1.83 -7.33 7.70
CA ASN A 145 -3.10 -7.34 6.98
C ASN A 145 -3.05 -6.66 5.59
N MET A 146 -2.03 -5.85 5.32
CA MET A 146 -1.76 -5.28 4.00
C MET A 146 -0.67 -6.06 3.25
N GLU A 147 0.30 -6.64 3.99
CA GLU A 147 1.48 -7.29 3.44
C GLU A 147 1.25 -8.73 3.02
N LEU A 148 0.54 -9.53 3.86
CA LEU A 148 0.42 -10.98 3.70
C LEU A 148 -0.13 -11.36 2.33
N ASN A 149 0.52 -12.32 1.69
CA ASN A 149 0.03 -12.93 0.47
C ASN A 149 -1.13 -13.91 0.74
N TYR A 150 -1.78 -14.38 -0.29
CA TYR A 150 -2.95 -15.27 -0.13
C TYR A 150 -2.61 -16.58 0.59
N ALA A 151 -1.42 -17.15 0.38
CA ALA A 151 -1.02 -18.40 1.02
C ALA A 151 -0.83 -18.21 2.53
N ASP A 152 -0.24 -17.07 2.95
CA ASP A 152 -0.06 -16.76 4.37
C ASP A 152 -1.38 -16.63 5.12
N TYR A 153 -2.45 -16.17 4.47
CA TYR A 153 -3.79 -16.12 5.08
C TYR A 153 -4.42 -17.49 5.27
N TYR A 154 -4.21 -18.41 4.35
CA TYR A 154 -4.97 -19.65 4.25
C TYR A 154 -4.15 -20.92 4.53
N GLU A 155 -2.84 -20.86 4.37
CA GLU A 155 -1.93 -21.99 4.58
C GLU A 155 -1.35 -22.06 6.00
N GLN A 156 -1.53 -21.02 6.84
CA GLN A 156 -1.03 -21.02 8.22
C GLN A 156 -1.94 -21.90 9.13
N PRO A 157 -1.59 -23.17 9.36
CA PRO A 157 -2.47 -24.09 10.07
C PRO A 157 -2.64 -23.75 11.55
N ASP A 158 -1.69 -23.04 12.15
CA ASP A 158 -1.63 -22.81 13.59
C ASP A 158 -2.25 -21.47 14.03
N SER A 159 -2.57 -20.57 13.08
CA SER A 159 -3.20 -19.28 13.37
C SER A 159 -4.73 -19.35 13.41
N PHE A 160 -5.34 -20.45 12.99
CA PHE A 160 -6.77 -20.64 13.02
C PHE A 160 -7.19 -21.50 14.22
N ASP A 161 -8.10 -20.96 15.03
CA ASP A 161 -8.91 -21.80 15.93
C ASP A 161 -9.51 -22.97 15.12
N SER A 162 -9.51 -24.18 15.68
CA SER A 162 -10.07 -25.37 15.02
C SER A 162 -11.49 -25.13 14.50
N ASN A 163 -12.30 -24.35 15.21
CA ASN A 163 -13.66 -23.97 14.80
C ASN A 163 -13.70 -23.13 13.51
N VAL A 164 -12.64 -22.38 13.19
CA VAL A 164 -12.55 -21.61 11.94
C VAL A 164 -12.05 -22.48 10.80
N ARG A 165 -11.08 -23.37 11.11
CA ARG A 165 -10.55 -24.32 10.13
C ARG A 165 -11.66 -25.24 9.57
N ASP A 166 -12.59 -25.65 10.43
CA ASP A 166 -13.72 -26.50 10.04
C ASP A 166 -14.80 -25.76 9.20
N MET A 167 -14.78 -24.41 9.20
CA MET A 167 -15.68 -23.61 8.38
C MET A 167 -15.27 -23.57 6.91
N PHE A 168 -14.01 -23.85 6.59
CA PHE A 168 -13.46 -23.68 5.25
C PHE A 168 -12.77 -24.93 4.76
N THR A 169 -13.11 -25.37 3.56
CA THR A 169 -12.41 -26.47 2.89
C THR A 169 -11.26 -25.92 2.04
N LYS A 170 -10.24 -26.73 1.77
CA LYS A 170 -9.13 -26.32 0.90
C LYS A 170 -9.55 -25.93 -0.51
N SER A 171 -10.70 -26.45 -0.99
CA SER A 171 -11.29 -26.07 -2.28
C SER A 171 -11.84 -24.64 -2.30
N ASP A 172 -12.05 -24.04 -1.13
CA ASP A 172 -12.58 -22.68 -1.00
C ASP A 172 -11.45 -21.62 -0.96
N LEU A 173 -10.19 -22.05 -1.04
CA LEU A 173 -9.06 -21.12 -1.07
C LEU A 173 -9.13 -20.20 -2.29
N PRO A 174 -8.88 -18.90 -2.09
CA PRO A 174 -8.90 -17.96 -3.19
C PRO A 174 -7.79 -18.26 -4.19
N SER A 175 -8.06 -17.99 -5.47
CA SER A 175 -7.01 -17.94 -6.48
C SER A 175 -6.22 -16.64 -6.33
N PHE A 176 -5.03 -16.62 -6.86
CA PHE A 176 -4.25 -15.40 -7.07
C PHE A 176 -4.91 -14.54 -8.17
N VAL A 177 -4.52 -13.26 -8.21
CA VAL A 177 -4.85 -12.36 -9.32
C VAL A 177 -3.88 -12.63 -10.47
N ASP A 178 -4.42 -12.72 -11.70
CA ASP A 178 -3.66 -12.94 -12.92
C ASP A 178 -3.94 -11.83 -13.94
N ASP A 179 -3.23 -10.71 -13.80
CA ASP A 179 -3.31 -9.56 -14.72
C ASP A 179 -1.95 -8.88 -14.81
N ASP A 180 -1.30 -8.99 -15.96
CA ASP A 180 0.01 -8.39 -16.22
C ASP A 180 0.01 -6.85 -16.18
N ASN A 181 -1.16 -6.20 -16.21
CA ASN A 181 -1.32 -4.76 -16.04
C ASN A 181 -1.50 -4.33 -14.57
N ILE A 182 -1.47 -5.27 -13.63
CA ILE A 182 -1.32 -5.01 -12.20
C ILE A 182 0.13 -5.31 -11.85
N ARG A 183 0.87 -4.30 -11.41
CA ARG A 183 2.31 -4.41 -11.17
C ARG A 183 2.67 -3.92 -9.79
N PHE A 184 3.52 -4.68 -9.11
CA PHE A 184 3.96 -4.39 -7.76
C PHE A 184 5.44 -3.99 -7.74
N LEU A 185 5.75 -2.85 -7.13
CA LEU A 185 7.09 -2.57 -6.67
C LEU A 185 7.27 -3.25 -5.31
N VAL A 186 8.05 -4.32 -5.29
CA VAL A 186 8.43 -5.04 -4.09
C VAL A 186 9.82 -4.59 -3.66
N VAL A 187 9.96 -4.20 -2.40
CA VAL A 187 11.23 -3.80 -1.79
C VAL A 187 11.56 -4.72 -0.64
N ASP A 188 12.86 -5.03 -0.48
CA ASP A 188 13.30 -5.88 0.62
C ASP A 188 13.14 -5.14 1.96
N HIS A 189 12.59 -5.84 2.95
CA HIS A 189 12.59 -5.39 4.33
C HIS A 189 14.03 -5.33 4.84
N LYS A 190 14.53 -4.14 5.13
CA LYS A 190 15.78 -3.97 5.86
C LYS A 190 15.50 -3.40 7.23
N ILE A 191 15.86 -4.17 8.24
CA ILE A 191 16.06 -3.64 9.58
C ILE A 191 17.33 -2.79 9.50
N GLY A 192 17.17 -1.51 9.20
CA GLY A 192 18.27 -0.57 9.19
C GLY A 192 18.50 -0.03 10.59
N SER A 193 19.73 -0.05 11.05
CA SER A 193 20.16 0.69 12.24
C SER A 193 20.16 2.22 12.03
N SER A 194 19.72 2.69 10.87
CA SER A 194 19.72 4.10 10.49
C SER A 194 18.30 4.62 10.41
N ALA A 195 17.95 5.50 11.33
CA ALA A 195 16.77 6.35 11.24
C ALA A 195 16.92 7.48 10.19
N LEU A 196 18.03 7.51 9.44
CA LEU A 196 18.24 8.50 8.40
C LEU A 196 17.51 8.10 7.13
N PRO A 197 16.70 9.00 6.55
CA PRO A 197 16.00 8.75 5.31
C PRO A 197 16.94 8.35 4.17
N LEU A 198 16.62 7.26 3.50
CA LEU A 198 17.33 6.83 2.30
C LEU A 198 16.90 7.69 1.11
N LYS A 199 17.79 7.87 0.15
CA LYS A 199 17.52 8.55 -1.13
C LYS A 199 16.99 7.57 -2.20
N SER A 200 17.19 6.28 -2.00
CA SER A 200 16.75 5.21 -2.89
C SER A 200 16.60 3.91 -2.11
N PHE A 201 15.83 2.97 -2.64
CA PHE A 201 15.75 1.62 -2.08
C PHE A 201 17.08 0.87 -2.24
N ASN A 202 17.36 -0.03 -1.31
CA ASN A 202 18.54 -0.90 -1.43
C ASN A 202 18.34 -2.03 -2.46
N SER A 203 17.09 -2.45 -2.64
CA SER A 203 16.67 -3.48 -3.58
C SER A 203 15.20 -3.24 -3.93
N ALA A 204 14.88 -3.30 -5.20
CA ALA A 204 13.53 -3.13 -5.69
C ALA A 204 13.28 -3.97 -6.95
N GLN A 205 12.07 -4.46 -7.12
CA GLN A 205 11.64 -5.19 -8.31
C GLN A 205 10.20 -4.83 -8.67
N TRP A 206 9.92 -4.60 -9.94
CA TRP A 206 8.56 -4.51 -10.45
C TRP A 206 8.09 -5.87 -10.96
N LEU A 207 7.10 -6.45 -10.29
CA LEU A 207 6.56 -7.78 -10.58
C LEU A 207 5.11 -7.68 -11.06
N PRO A 208 4.71 -8.37 -12.13
CA PRO A 208 3.29 -8.49 -12.50
C PRO A 208 2.55 -9.38 -11.50
N ALA A 209 1.26 -9.10 -11.30
CA ALA A 209 0.38 -9.95 -10.53
C ALA A 209 0.00 -11.18 -11.36
N ASN A 210 0.64 -12.30 -11.06
CA ASN A 210 0.39 -13.59 -11.69
C ASN A 210 0.76 -14.74 -10.74
N GLU A 211 0.48 -15.97 -11.14
CA GLU A 211 0.73 -17.16 -10.32
C GLU A 211 2.16 -17.25 -9.80
N SER A 212 3.16 -16.95 -10.63
CA SER A 212 4.57 -17.08 -10.27
C SER A 212 5.02 -16.08 -9.19
N ASN A 213 4.33 -14.95 -9.07
CA ASN A 213 4.64 -13.88 -8.13
C ASN A 213 3.65 -13.79 -6.96
N ALA A 214 2.53 -14.49 -7.02
CA ALA A 214 1.41 -14.36 -6.08
C ALA A 214 1.82 -14.45 -4.59
N LYS A 215 2.83 -15.29 -4.27
CA LYS A 215 3.37 -15.43 -2.91
C LYS A 215 4.32 -14.30 -2.47
N LYS A 216 4.62 -13.34 -3.33
CA LYS A 216 5.45 -12.18 -3.02
C LYS A 216 4.63 -10.90 -2.85
N LEU A 217 3.35 -10.95 -3.21
CA LEU A 217 2.49 -9.78 -3.36
C LEU A 217 1.38 -9.82 -2.30
N GLY A 218 1.16 -8.70 -1.62
CA GLY A 218 0.08 -8.55 -0.66
C GLY A 218 -1.27 -8.87 -1.27
N TYR A 219 -2.05 -9.73 -0.61
CA TYR A 219 -3.32 -10.23 -1.17
C TYR A 219 -4.38 -9.13 -1.27
N LEU A 220 -4.57 -8.35 -0.20
CA LEU A 220 -5.55 -7.26 -0.23
C LEU A 220 -5.27 -6.23 -1.34
N PRO A 221 -4.04 -5.70 -1.51
CA PRO A 221 -3.76 -4.78 -2.61
C PRO A 221 -3.86 -5.42 -4.01
N GLN A 222 -3.61 -6.73 -4.17
CA GLN A 222 -3.89 -7.42 -5.43
C GLN A 222 -5.37 -7.36 -5.78
N LEU A 223 -6.24 -7.71 -4.83
CA LEU A 223 -7.69 -7.71 -5.02
C LEU A 223 -8.24 -6.30 -5.23
N PHE A 224 -7.71 -5.30 -4.52
CA PHE A 224 -8.07 -3.90 -4.76
C PHE A 224 -7.76 -3.47 -6.20
N ALA A 225 -6.56 -3.78 -6.68
CA ALA A 225 -6.15 -3.47 -8.04
C ALA A 225 -7.02 -4.21 -9.09
N GLU A 226 -7.36 -5.48 -8.83
CA GLU A 226 -8.28 -6.26 -9.67
C GLU A 226 -9.65 -5.58 -9.77
N GLN A 227 -10.23 -5.14 -8.65
CA GLN A 227 -11.50 -4.42 -8.66
C GLN A 227 -11.44 -3.14 -9.50
N LEU A 228 -10.34 -2.37 -9.44
CA LEU A 228 -10.17 -1.19 -10.29
C LEU A 228 -10.04 -1.57 -11.76
N ARG A 229 -9.34 -2.65 -12.08
CA ARG A 229 -9.20 -3.15 -13.45
C ARG A 229 -10.53 -3.60 -14.07
N LEU A 230 -11.47 -4.09 -13.26
CA LEU A 230 -12.83 -4.39 -13.73
C LEU A 230 -13.57 -3.13 -14.20
N HIS A 231 -13.34 -1.99 -13.58
CA HIS A 231 -13.93 -0.71 -13.96
C HIS A 231 -13.14 0.01 -15.06
N HIS A 232 -11.83 -0.08 -15.04
CA HIS A 232 -10.91 0.59 -15.96
C HIS A 232 -9.95 -0.40 -16.64
N PRO A 233 -10.43 -1.27 -17.55
CA PRO A 233 -9.64 -2.37 -18.11
C PRO A 233 -8.41 -1.94 -18.92
N ASN A 234 -8.34 -0.70 -19.38
CA ASN A 234 -7.22 -0.16 -20.14
C ASN A 234 -6.22 0.65 -19.30
N ILE A 235 -6.44 0.76 -17.98
CA ILE A 235 -5.56 1.53 -17.09
C ILE A 235 -4.71 0.57 -16.28
N PRO A 236 -3.38 0.54 -16.46
CA PRO A 236 -2.48 -0.21 -15.60
C PRO A 236 -2.56 0.27 -14.14
N ILE A 237 -2.38 -0.66 -13.20
CA ILE A 237 -2.33 -0.33 -11.77
C ILE A 237 -0.93 -0.69 -11.24
N GLY A 238 -0.29 0.29 -10.60
CA GLY A 238 0.94 0.12 -9.86
C GLY A 238 0.67 0.07 -8.36
N ILE A 239 1.25 -0.89 -7.67
CA ILE A 239 1.22 -0.97 -6.20
C ILE A 239 2.65 -0.92 -5.69
N ILE A 240 2.97 0.06 -4.87
CA ILE A 240 4.25 0.14 -4.16
C ILE A 240 4.03 -0.49 -2.79
N GLN A 241 4.57 -1.69 -2.58
CA GLN A 241 4.37 -2.47 -1.37
C GLN A 241 5.40 -2.08 -0.31
N THR A 242 4.95 -1.34 0.70
CA THR A 242 5.78 -0.85 1.81
C THR A 242 5.32 -1.36 3.17
N ALA A 243 4.23 -2.13 3.22
CA ALA A 243 3.71 -2.73 4.44
C ALA A 243 4.71 -3.70 5.06
N TRP A 244 4.72 -3.78 6.41
CA TRP A 244 5.62 -4.64 7.17
C TRP A 244 4.89 -5.23 8.38
N GLY A 245 4.76 -6.55 8.42
CA GLY A 245 4.04 -7.28 9.46
C GLY A 245 4.64 -7.11 10.85
N GLY A 246 3.77 -7.12 11.87
CA GLY A 246 4.19 -7.02 13.26
C GLY A 246 4.76 -5.66 13.68
N THR A 247 4.33 -4.57 13.03
CA THR A 247 4.85 -3.22 13.28
C THR A 247 3.81 -2.32 13.93
N ASP A 248 4.24 -1.48 14.88
CA ASP A 248 3.47 -0.37 15.40
C ASP A 248 3.55 0.86 14.50
N ILE A 249 2.64 1.82 14.71
CA ILE A 249 2.56 3.02 13.89
C ILE A 249 3.80 3.92 14.01
N ALA A 250 4.50 3.90 15.14
CA ALA A 250 5.67 4.74 15.40
C ALA A 250 6.81 4.44 14.39
N ARG A 251 6.96 3.19 13.97
CA ARG A 251 7.95 2.79 12.96
C ARG A 251 7.66 3.37 11.56
N HIS A 252 6.42 3.75 11.29
CA HIS A 252 5.99 4.35 10.03
C HIS A 252 5.99 5.88 10.04
N LEU A 253 6.23 6.51 11.20
CA LEU A 253 6.41 7.96 11.31
C LEU A 253 7.82 8.37 10.84
N ARG A 254 8.03 9.66 10.56
CA ARG A 254 9.28 10.23 9.99
C ARG A 254 10.56 9.79 10.70
N ASP A 255 10.50 9.61 12.02
CA ASP A 255 11.64 9.18 12.83
C ASP A 255 11.77 7.65 12.91
N GLY A 256 10.86 6.92 12.29
CA GLY A 256 10.84 5.47 12.26
C GLY A 256 11.62 4.88 11.08
N ASP A 257 12.06 3.65 11.25
CA ASP A 257 12.89 2.94 10.29
C ASP A 257 12.13 2.58 9.00
N ILE A 258 10.83 2.31 9.08
CA ILE A 258 10.01 1.99 7.90
C ILE A 258 9.81 3.25 7.04
N TYR A 259 9.50 4.39 7.68
CA TYR A 259 9.45 5.64 6.93
C TYR A 259 10.80 5.92 6.22
N ALA A 260 11.90 5.82 6.97
CA ALA A 260 13.24 6.11 6.45
C ALA A 260 13.64 5.22 5.27
N ASN A 261 13.26 3.93 5.31
CA ASN A 261 13.69 2.93 4.33
C ASN A 261 12.69 2.69 3.20
N HIS A 262 11.40 2.97 3.40
CA HIS A 262 10.32 2.57 2.47
C HIS A 262 9.48 3.74 1.95
N ILE A 263 9.43 4.86 2.66
CA ILE A 263 8.61 6.02 2.27
C ILE A 263 9.49 7.18 1.77
N ALA A 264 10.54 7.53 2.52
CA ALA A 264 11.44 8.61 2.14
C ALA A 264 12.08 8.41 0.74
N PRO A 265 12.42 7.18 0.29
CA PRO A 265 12.94 6.97 -1.07
C PRO A 265 11.95 7.33 -2.19
N LEU A 266 10.67 7.49 -1.88
CA LEU A 266 9.61 7.87 -2.83
C LEU A 266 9.43 9.38 -2.97
N ASP A 267 10.29 10.19 -2.35
CA ASP A 267 10.25 11.65 -2.48
C ASP A 267 10.16 12.07 -3.96
N GLY A 268 9.12 12.84 -4.26
CA GLY A 268 8.82 13.28 -5.62
C GLY A 268 8.17 12.24 -6.55
N TYR A 269 7.95 10.99 -6.11
CA TYR A 269 7.18 10.01 -6.90
C TYR A 269 5.68 10.33 -6.82
N ASN A 270 5.06 10.55 -7.96
CA ASN A 270 3.62 10.81 -8.00
C ASN A 270 2.83 9.51 -7.83
N VAL A 271 1.84 9.54 -6.93
CA VAL A 271 0.91 8.43 -6.71
C VAL A 271 -0.54 8.92 -6.75
N ALA A 272 -1.47 8.00 -6.95
CA ALA A 272 -2.91 8.24 -6.91
C ALA A 272 -3.42 8.35 -5.47
N GLY A 273 -2.89 7.52 -4.57
CA GLY A 273 -3.31 7.49 -3.16
C GLY A 273 -2.54 6.47 -2.33
N ILE A 274 -2.87 6.45 -1.05
CA ILE A 274 -2.33 5.52 -0.06
C ILE A 274 -3.41 4.54 0.34
N LEU A 275 -3.04 3.26 0.43
CA LEU A 275 -3.83 2.18 1.04
C LEU A 275 -3.17 1.82 2.37
N TRP A 276 -3.91 1.92 3.47
CA TRP A 276 -3.37 1.70 4.82
C TRP A 276 -4.18 0.66 5.58
N TYR A 277 -3.49 -0.33 6.15
CA TYR A 277 -4.09 -1.29 7.08
C TYR A 277 -3.07 -1.63 8.18
N GLN A 278 -3.28 -1.05 9.37
CA GLN A 278 -2.39 -1.18 10.52
C GLN A 278 -3.13 -0.76 11.80
N GLY A 279 -2.61 -1.13 12.95
CA GLY A 279 -3.10 -0.76 14.27
C GLY A 279 -3.22 -1.95 15.21
N GLU A 280 -3.07 -3.18 14.69
CA GLU A 280 -3.17 -4.39 15.50
C GLU A 280 -2.06 -4.43 16.56
N ASN A 281 -0.83 -4.09 16.17
CA ASN A 281 0.29 -4.05 17.12
C ASN A 281 0.07 -3.00 18.22
N ASP A 282 -0.42 -1.83 17.84
CA ASP A 282 -0.74 -0.75 18.79
C ASP A 282 -1.89 -1.13 19.73
N ALA A 283 -2.83 -1.97 19.27
CA ALA A 283 -3.95 -2.47 20.08
C ALA A 283 -3.54 -3.50 21.16
N ALA A 284 -2.31 -4.00 21.12
CA ALA A 284 -1.81 -4.95 22.10
C ALA A 284 -1.51 -4.30 23.46
N GLU A 285 -1.15 -3.01 23.48
CA GLU A 285 -0.76 -2.27 24.67
C GLU A 285 -1.54 -0.96 24.80
N GLN A 286 -1.77 -0.53 26.06
CA GLN A 286 -2.63 0.62 26.35
C GLN A 286 -2.06 1.94 25.82
N GLU A 287 -0.79 2.22 26.08
CA GLU A 287 -0.17 3.50 25.73
C GLU A 287 -0.12 3.73 24.22
N PRO A 288 0.35 2.78 23.39
CA PRO A 288 0.28 2.92 21.94
C PRO A 288 -1.15 3.11 21.41
N ALA A 289 -2.13 2.37 21.96
CA ALA A 289 -3.52 2.49 21.56
C ALA A 289 -4.10 3.89 21.83
N LEU A 290 -3.79 4.49 22.99
CA LEU A 290 -4.23 5.85 23.35
C LEU A 290 -3.58 6.93 22.49
N GLN A 291 -2.37 6.71 21.99
CA GLN A 291 -1.65 7.65 21.14
C GLN A 291 -2.00 7.49 19.64
N TYR A 292 -2.76 6.46 19.27
CA TYR A 292 -2.95 6.08 17.87
C TYR A 292 -3.58 7.18 17.01
N GLU A 293 -4.59 7.92 17.50
CA GLU A 293 -5.25 9.00 16.76
C GLU A 293 -4.26 10.12 16.37
N ALA A 294 -3.46 10.57 17.35
CA ALA A 294 -2.47 11.61 17.11
C ALA A 294 -1.37 11.16 16.15
N ASN A 295 -0.88 9.94 16.34
CA ASN A 295 0.15 9.35 15.49
C ASN A 295 -0.36 9.12 14.07
N PHE A 296 -1.59 8.63 13.90
CA PHE A 296 -2.16 8.39 12.58
C PHE A 296 -2.43 9.71 11.82
N SER A 297 -2.93 10.74 12.52
CA SER A 297 -3.08 12.07 11.94
C SER A 297 -1.73 12.64 11.47
N THR A 298 -0.69 12.46 12.27
CA THR A 298 0.69 12.86 11.96
C THR A 298 1.22 12.09 10.74
N LEU A 299 1.02 10.79 10.69
CA LEU A 299 1.45 9.92 9.59
C LEU A 299 0.84 10.37 8.25
N ILE A 300 -0.48 10.60 8.21
CA ILE A 300 -1.17 11.06 6.99
C ILE A 300 -0.51 12.35 6.46
N ASN A 301 -0.27 13.31 7.34
CA ASN A 301 0.35 14.57 6.95
C ASN A 301 1.79 14.40 6.47
N GLN A 302 2.59 13.55 7.14
CA GLN A 302 3.98 13.27 6.75
C GLN A 302 4.07 12.57 5.39
N TYR A 303 3.15 11.66 5.09
CA TYR A 303 3.11 10.98 3.79
C TYR A 303 2.70 11.95 2.68
N ARG A 304 1.70 12.81 2.93
CA ARG A 304 1.33 13.87 2.00
C ARG A 304 2.46 14.85 1.73
N GLU A 305 3.22 15.20 2.76
CA GLU A 305 4.36 16.12 2.63
C GLU A 305 5.48 15.54 1.77
N VAL A 306 5.95 14.32 2.05
CA VAL A 306 7.05 13.70 1.30
C VAL A 306 6.69 13.42 -0.15
N LEU A 307 5.42 13.13 -0.44
CA LEU A 307 4.92 12.91 -1.80
C LEU A 307 4.53 14.22 -2.52
N GLY A 308 4.60 15.36 -1.80
CA GLY A 308 4.36 16.69 -2.37
C GLY A 308 2.92 16.93 -2.80
N ASP A 309 1.94 16.31 -2.14
CA ASP A 309 0.52 16.45 -2.42
C ASP A 309 -0.30 16.51 -1.12
N SER A 310 -0.68 17.71 -0.69
CA SER A 310 -1.45 17.95 0.54
C SER A 310 -2.85 17.33 0.52
N ASP A 311 -3.38 17.06 -0.67
CA ASP A 311 -4.71 16.51 -0.88
C ASP A 311 -4.68 15.04 -1.32
N LEU A 312 -3.51 14.39 -1.21
CA LEU A 312 -3.35 13.00 -1.60
C LEU A 312 -4.40 12.11 -0.90
N PRO A 313 -5.18 11.34 -1.67
CA PRO A 313 -6.15 10.40 -1.14
C PRO A 313 -5.51 9.37 -0.19
N PHE A 314 -6.18 9.16 0.96
CA PHE A 314 -5.75 8.21 1.96
C PHE A 314 -6.94 7.29 2.31
N LEU A 315 -6.87 6.04 1.87
CA LEU A 315 -7.88 5.02 2.11
C LEU A 315 -7.34 4.05 3.16
N TYR A 316 -8.06 3.89 4.25
CA TYR A 316 -7.59 3.02 5.31
C TYR A 316 -8.68 2.09 5.83
N VAL A 317 -8.25 0.95 6.35
CA VAL A 317 -9.11 -0.06 6.93
C VAL A 317 -9.19 0.15 8.44
N GLN A 318 -10.40 0.29 8.97
CA GLN A 318 -10.64 0.20 10.41
C GLN A 318 -10.39 -1.24 10.87
N LEU A 319 -9.69 -1.45 11.98
CA LEU A 319 -9.38 -2.78 12.48
C LEU A 319 -10.62 -3.68 12.57
N ALA A 320 -10.47 -4.94 12.21
CA ALA A 320 -11.47 -5.97 12.45
C ALA A 320 -11.66 -6.22 13.95
N ARG A 321 -12.74 -6.93 14.28
CA ARG A 321 -12.91 -7.43 15.65
C ARG A 321 -11.80 -8.45 15.94
N TYR A 322 -11.13 -8.26 17.06
CA TYR A 322 -10.15 -9.22 17.55
C TYR A 322 -10.12 -9.23 19.07
N THR A 323 -10.49 -10.36 19.65
CA THR A 323 -10.59 -10.52 21.11
C THR A 323 -9.25 -10.81 21.78
N GLY A 324 -8.18 -11.03 21.02
CA GLY A 324 -6.84 -11.30 21.53
C GLY A 324 -6.12 -10.06 22.07
N TYR A 325 -6.57 -8.83 21.68
CA TYR A 325 -5.99 -7.57 22.17
C TYR A 325 -7.05 -6.70 22.82
N ALA A 326 -6.79 -6.34 24.08
CA ALA A 326 -7.75 -5.62 24.92
C ALA A 326 -8.06 -4.20 24.42
N TYR A 327 -7.13 -3.57 23.71
CA TYR A 327 -7.24 -2.17 23.28
C TYR A 327 -7.70 -2.01 21.82
N THR A 328 -8.12 -3.09 21.15
CA THR A 328 -8.69 -3.04 19.80
C THR A 328 -9.83 -2.00 19.70
N PRO A 329 -10.78 -1.90 20.63
CA PRO A 329 -11.82 -0.87 20.57
C PRO A 329 -11.28 0.57 20.60
N ILE A 330 -10.20 0.83 21.34
CA ILE A 330 -9.57 2.16 21.43
C ILE A 330 -8.97 2.55 20.07
N VAL A 331 -8.20 1.66 19.44
CA VAL A 331 -7.61 1.91 18.12
C VAL A 331 -8.70 2.07 17.06
N ARG A 332 -9.77 1.26 17.11
CA ARG A 332 -10.92 1.40 16.20
C ARG A 332 -11.60 2.77 16.35
N GLN A 333 -11.78 3.24 17.59
CA GLN A 333 -12.33 4.57 17.86
C GLN A 333 -11.39 5.67 17.33
N ALA A 334 -10.08 5.55 17.57
CA ALA A 334 -9.08 6.48 17.06
C ALA A 334 -9.13 6.57 15.51
N GLN A 335 -9.22 5.43 14.83
CA GLN A 335 -9.37 5.38 13.37
C GLN A 335 -10.65 6.07 12.88
N PHE A 336 -11.76 5.92 13.60
CA PHE A 336 -12.99 6.64 13.31
C PHE A 336 -12.85 8.16 13.55
N SER A 337 -12.23 8.56 14.65
CA SER A 337 -12.03 9.96 15.02
C SER A 337 -11.21 10.72 13.96
N VAL A 338 -10.22 10.08 13.35
CA VAL A 338 -9.38 10.70 12.31
C VAL A 338 -10.20 11.17 11.09
N LEU A 339 -11.33 10.51 10.77
CA LEU A 339 -12.24 10.98 9.70
C LEU A 339 -12.77 12.40 9.92
N HIS A 340 -12.81 12.84 11.17
CA HIS A 340 -13.39 14.11 11.59
C HIS A 340 -12.34 15.05 12.20
N SER A 341 -11.07 14.64 12.19
CA SER A 341 -9.98 15.38 12.82
C SER A 341 -9.62 16.64 12.03
N ALA A 342 -9.63 17.79 12.71
CA ALA A 342 -9.12 19.03 12.14
C ALA A 342 -7.60 19.00 11.88
N ALA A 343 -6.89 18.01 12.43
CA ALA A 343 -5.45 17.85 12.23
C ALA A 343 -5.09 17.33 10.83
N VAL A 344 -6.06 16.78 10.09
CA VAL A 344 -5.88 16.31 8.70
C VAL A 344 -6.90 16.97 7.79
N ASN A 345 -6.54 17.18 6.54
CA ASN A 345 -7.52 17.67 5.55
C ASN A 345 -8.46 16.50 5.20
N THR A 346 -9.74 16.61 5.59
CA THR A 346 -10.73 15.55 5.48
C THR A 346 -11.68 15.71 4.31
N THR A 347 -11.59 16.83 3.55
CA THR A 347 -12.66 17.27 2.62
C THR A 347 -12.80 16.44 1.38
N ARG A 348 -12.61 15.32 1.11
CA ARG A 348 -12.86 14.40 -0.03
C ARG A 348 -11.85 13.29 -0.19
N ASN A 349 -10.73 13.41 0.50
CA ASN A 349 -9.57 12.57 0.19
C ASN A 349 -9.22 11.61 1.31
N LEU A 350 -10.11 11.42 2.29
CA LEU A 350 -9.95 10.48 3.39
C LEU A 350 -11.13 9.51 3.43
N ALA A 351 -10.84 8.21 3.38
CA ALA A 351 -11.87 7.18 3.38
C ALA A 351 -11.51 6.03 4.34
N MET A 352 -12.44 5.69 5.23
CA MET A 352 -12.32 4.55 6.14
C MET A 352 -13.17 3.38 5.64
N THR A 353 -12.55 2.24 5.44
CA THR A 353 -13.22 0.98 5.11
C THR A 353 -13.51 0.20 6.39
N VAL A 354 -14.79 -0.05 6.67
CA VAL A 354 -15.21 -0.87 7.82
C VAL A 354 -14.90 -2.34 7.56
N SER A 355 -14.33 -3.03 8.56
CA SER A 355 -13.91 -4.42 8.47
C SER A 355 -14.60 -5.35 9.48
N MET A 356 -15.57 -4.86 10.25
CA MET A 356 -16.19 -5.59 11.38
C MET A 356 -16.79 -6.94 10.98
N ASP A 357 -17.34 -7.05 9.79
CA ASP A 357 -18.00 -8.23 9.24
C ASP A 357 -17.09 -9.11 8.36
N THR A 358 -15.84 -8.69 8.17
CA THR A 358 -14.89 -9.41 7.28
C THR A 358 -14.20 -10.58 7.97
N ASP A 359 -14.39 -10.73 9.26
CA ASP A 359 -13.89 -11.85 10.06
C ASP A 359 -14.69 -13.15 9.85
N LYS A 360 -15.66 -13.14 8.93
CA LYS A 360 -16.51 -14.29 8.61
C LYS A 360 -17.30 -14.84 9.81
N GLY A 361 -17.59 -13.98 10.80
CA GLY A 361 -18.34 -14.32 12.00
C GLY A 361 -17.51 -14.82 13.18
N THR A 362 -16.19 -14.61 13.16
CA THR A 362 -15.31 -14.94 14.28
C THR A 362 -14.38 -13.79 14.64
N ALA A 363 -14.42 -13.34 15.90
CA ALA A 363 -13.54 -12.30 16.43
C ALA A 363 -12.19 -12.85 16.96
N LYS A 364 -11.84 -14.09 16.63
CA LYS A 364 -10.63 -14.75 17.14
C LYS A 364 -9.46 -14.72 16.17
N ILE A 365 -9.63 -14.14 14.99
CA ILE A 365 -8.61 -14.11 13.94
C ILE A 365 -8.12 -12.67 13.79
N ILE A 366 -6.80 -12.46 14.01
CA ILE A 366 -6.17 -11.14 13.79
C ILE A 366 -6.10 -10.76 12.31
N HIS A 367 -6.07 -11.74 11.42
CA HIS A 367 -6.04 -11.57 9.97
C HIS A 367 -7.39 -12.01 9.36
N PRO A 368 -8.41 -11.13 9.30
CA PRO A 368 -9.74 -11.49 8.84
C PRO A 368 -9.72 -11.96 7.38
N LEU A 369 -10.51 -13.01 7.11
CA LEU A 369 -10.52 -13.74 5.84
C LEU A 369 -11.28 -13.02 4.70
N GLY A 370 -12.05 -11.99 4.99
CA GLY A 370 -12.88 -11.27 4.00
C GLY A 370 -12.13 -10.18 3.24
N LYS A 371 -10.94 -10.48 2.71
CA LYS A 371 -10.14 -9.50 1.96
C LYS A 371 -10.81 -9.04 0.67
N GLU A 372 -11.61 -9.90 0.04
CA GLU A 372 -12.40 -9.57 -1.15
C GLU A 372 -13.45 -8.50 -0.86
N ILE A 373 -14.08 -8.57 0.32
CA ILE A 373 -15.04 -7.55 0.78
C ILE A 373 -14.33 -6.21 0.99
N LEU A 374 -13.18 -6.23 1.66
CA LEU A 374 -12.38 -5.03 1.90
C LEU A 374 -11.91 -4.40 0.59
N ALA A 375 -11.36 -5.21 -0.31
CA ALA A 375 -10.86 -4.78 -1.60
C ALA A 375 -11.96 -4.08 -2.43
N LYS A 376 -13.14 -4.69 -2.47
CA LYS A 376 -14.29 -4.07 -3.16
C LYS A 376 -14.70 -2.74 -2.51
N ARG A 377 -14.81 -2.69 -1.19
CA ARG A 377 -15.18 -1.44 -0.48
C ARG A 377 -14.15 -0.33 -0.72
N MET A 378 -12.86 -0.65 -0.63
CA MET A 378 -11.78 0.30 -0.90
C MET A 378 -11.81 0.78 -2.36
N ALA A 379 -12.07 -0.12 -3.31
CA ALA A 379 -12.20 0.25 -4.72
C ALA A 379 -13.41 1.15 -4.97
N ASP A 380 -14.58 0.84 -4.39
CA ASP A 380 -15.78 1.68 -4.48
C ASP A 380 -15.51 3.09 -3.90
N GLN A 381 -14.77 3.17 -2.80
CA GLN A 381 -14.36 4.45 -2.20
C GLN A 381 -13.40 5.23 -3.10
N TRP A 382 -12.42 4.55 -3.69
CA TRP A 382 -11.51 5.18 -4.65
C TRP A 382 -12.26 5.71 -5.88
N LEU A 383 -13.14 4.91 -6.46
CA LEU A 383 -13.94 5.33 -7.62
C LEU A 383 -14.85 6.53 -7.30
N ALA A 384 -15.35 6.61 -6.06
CA ALA A 384 -16.10 7.78 -5.60
C ALA A 384 -15.21 9.03 -5.46
N ILE A 385 -13.98 8.89 -4.97
CA ILE A 385 -12.99 9.97 -4.89
C ILE A 385 -12.63 10.45 -6.32
N GLU A 386 -12.30 9.52 -7.21
CA GLU A 386 -11.96 9.83 -8.61
C GLU A 386 -13.12 10.51 -9.34
N GLY A 387 -14.34 10.00 -9.17
CA GLY A 387 -15.57 10.55 -9.75
C GLY A 387 -16.10 11.79 -9.03
N GLN A 388 -15.47 12.25 -7.94
CA GLN A 388 -15.91 13.37 -7.10
C GLN A 388 -17.36 13.21 -6.60
N THR A 389 -17.75 11.98 -6.28
CA THR A 389 -19.06 11.62 -5.72
C THR A 389 -18.97 11.39 -4.21
N THR A 390 -20.11 11.04 -3.58
CA THR A 390 -20.15 10.72 -2.15
C THR A 390 -19.40 9.40 -1.89
N ILE A 391 -18.41 9.46 -0.98
CA ILE A 391 -17.62 8.28 -0.60
C ILE A 391 -18.50 7.35 0.24
N PRO A 392 -18.64 6.07 -0.12
CA PRO A 392 -19.37 5.10 0.70
C PRO A 392 -18.68 4.90 2.06
N SER A 393 -19.43 5.01 3.15
CA SER A 393 -18.87 4.88 4.50
C SER A 393 -19.60 3.85 5.38
N GLY A 394 -20.82 3.49 5.04
CA GLY A 394 -21.74 2.82 5.96
C GLY A 394 -22.26 3.75 7.06
N PRO A 395 -23.05 3.23 8.02
CA PRO A 395 -23.65 4.05 9.08
C PRO A 395 -22.59 4.60 10.03
N GLN A 396 -22.64 5.90 10.30
CA GLN A 396 -21.76 6.62 11.21
C GLN A 396 -22.57 7.16 12.37
N ALA A 397 -22.37 6.60 13.58
CA ALA A 397 -23.06 7.06 14.79
C ALA A 397 -22.72 8.51 15.11
N SER A 398 -23.73 9.30 15.45
CA SER A 398 -23.61 10.71 15.81
C SER A 398 -23.95 11.00 17.27
N SER A 399 -24.93 10.29 17.84
CA SER A 399 -25.32 10.39 19.24
C SER A 399 -25.98 9.11 19.72
N ALA A 400 -26.01 8.96 21.05
CA ALA A 400 -26.76 7.93 21.76
C ALA A 400 -27.51 8.64 22.91
N GLU A 401 -28.84 8.59 22.89
CA GLU A 401 -29.67 9.32 23.82
C GLU A 401 -30.68 8.36 24.47
N PRO A 402 -31.00 8.51 25.78
CA PRO A 402 -32.10 7.80 26.39
C PRO A 402 -33.42 8.08 25.66
N VAL A 403 -34.30 7.09 25.62
CA VAL A 403 -35.61 7.25 24.99
C VAL A 403 -36.57 7.91 25.96
N ASP A 404 -37.30 8.95 25.52
CA ASP A 404 -38.30 9.61 26.34
C ASP A 404 -39.35 8.62 26.84
N GLY A 405 -39.52 8.58 28.19
CA GLY A 405 -40.44 7.69 28.85
C GLY A 405 -39.98 6.24 29.05
N ASP A 406 -38.76 5.91 28.56
CA ASP A 406 -38.13 4.60 28.78
C ASP A 406 -36.63 4.77 29.09
N ALA A 407 -36.33 4.91 30.40
CA ALA A 407 -34.97 5.15 30.85
C ALA A 407 -34.01 3.97 30.63
N SER A 408 -34.52 2.76 30.35
CA SER A 408 -33.71 1.56 30.12
C SER A 408 -33.31 1.37 28.68
N THR A 409 -33.82 2.22 27.77
CA THR A 409 -33.58 2.11 26.32
C THR A 409 -32.80 3.33 25.80
N VAL A 410 -31.78 3.08 24.96
CA VAL A 410 -30.99 4.10 24.24
C VAL A 410 -31.36 4.09 22.77
N SER A 411 -31.48 5.27 22.17
CA SER A 411 -31.56 5.46 20.73
C SER A 411 -30.22 5.93 20.17
N VAL A 412 -29.61 5.13 19.33
CA VAL A 412 -28.42 5.52 18.56
C VAL A 412 -28.85 6.17 17.25
N SER A 413 -28.47 7.42 17.05
CA SER A 413 -28.66 8.18 15.81
C SER A 413 -27.38 8.21 14.99
N PHE A 414 -27.53 8.47 13.70
CA PHE A 414 -26.41 8.45 12.76
C PHE A 414 -26.30 9.77 11.99
N ASN A 415 -25.13 10.06 11.48
CA ASN A 415 -24.90 11.22 10.60
C ASN A 415 -25.84 11.18 9.39
N THR A 416 -26.30 12.37 9.00
CA THR A 416 -27.26 12.54 7.89
C THR A 416 -26.76 11.83 6.62
N GLY A 417 -27.62 11.01 6.03
CA GLY A 417 -27.31 10.28 4.78
C GLY A 417 -26.56 8.96 4.98
N THR A 418 -26.06 8.65 6.17
CA THR A 418 -25.27 7.42 6.39
C THR A 418 -26.08 6.22 6.89
N ALA A 419 -27.33 6.43 7.31
CA ALA A 419 -28.21 5.40 7.87
C ALA A 419 -29.50 5.16 7.07
N HIS A 420 -29.56 5.64 5.84
CA HIS A 420 -30.72 5.38 4.98
C HIS A 420 -30.75 3.90 4.57
N GLY A 421 -31.86 3.21 4.90
CA GLY A 421 -32.01 1.80 4.54
C GLY A 421 -31.16 0.85 5.41
N LEU A 422 -31.02 1.15 6.71
CA LEU A 422 -30.36 0.26 7.66
C LEU A 422 -30.91 -1.17 7.56
N GLN A 423 -30.02 -2.13 7.55
CA GLN A 423 -30.34 -3.56 7.54
C GLN A 423 -29.43 -4.30 8.51
N ALA A 424 -29.97 -5.29 9.21
CA ALA A 424 -29.16 -6.27 9.93
C ALA A 424 -28.69 -7.34 8.94
N LEU A 425 -27.43 -7.69 9.02
CA LEU A 425 -26.76 -8.54 8.05
C LEU A 425 -26.15 -9.75 8.75
N GLU A 426 -26.33 -10.93 8.18
CA GLU A 426 -25.59 -12.12 8.61
C GLU A 426 -24.21 -12.18 7.95
N PRO A 427 -23.13 -12.52 8.68
CA PRO A 427 -21.80 -12.65 8.10
C PRO A 427 -21.79 -13.70 6.99
N ASN A 428 -21.31 -13.30 5.81
CA ASN A 428 -21.12 -14.24 4.71
C ASN A 428 -19.86 -15.08 4.95
N ARG A 429 -20.03 -16.35 5.28
CA ARG A 429 -18.93 -17.29 5.56
C ARG A 429 -18.29 -17.87 4.31
N THR A 430 -18.85 -17.59 3.12
CA THR A 430 -18.26 -18.06 1.86
C THR A 430 -16.96 -17.31 1.60
N LEU A 431 -15.86 -18.04 1.40
CA LEU A 431 -14.62 -17.47 0.92
C LEU A 431 -14.83 -16.86 -0.47
N ARG A 432 -14.06 -15.83 -0.80
CA ARG A 432 -14.13 -15.09 -2.07
C ARG A 432 -15.44 -14.32 -2.33
N ALA A 433 -16.36 -14.30 -1.37
CA ALA A 433 -17.54 -13.45 -1.48
C ALA A 433 -17.13 -11.97 -1.36
N THR A 434 -17.57 -11.15 -2.30
CA THR A 434 -17.35 -9.70 -2.31
C THR A 434 -18.41 -8.94 -1.50
N THR A 435 -19.42 -9.64 -1.01
CA THR A 435 -20.46 -9.09 -0.14
C THR A 435 -20.36 -9.70 1.25
N SER A 436 -20.62 -8.90 2.28
CA SER A 436 -20.57 -9.36 3.68
C SER A 436 -21.75 -10.27 4.06
N THR A 437 -22.80 -10.33 3.26
CA THR A 437 -24.08 -10.88 3.70
C THR A 437 -24.64 -11.91 2.76
N LEU A 438 -25.31 -12.93 3.35
CA LEU A 438 -26.19 -13.86 2.66
C LEU A 438 -27.66 -13.43 2.78
N THR A 439 -28.03 -12.87 3.91
CA THR A 439 -29.41 -12.48 4.24
C THR A 439 -29.42 -11.10 4.86
N SER A 440 -30.42 -10.29 4.52
CA SER A 440 -30.65 -9.00 5.15
C SER A 440 -32.11 -8.92 5.64
N SER A 441 -32.30 -8.42 6.85
CA SER A 441 -33.60 -8.17 7.44
C SER A 441 -33.53 -7.08 8.47
N THR A 442 -34.59 -6.32 8.67
CA THR A 442 -34.72 -5.40 9.82
C THR A 442 -35.04 -6.14 11.11
N ASP A 443 -35.49 -7.41 11.00
CA ASP A 443 -35.96 -8.21 12.12
C ASP A 443 -34.88 -9.11 12.73
N LEU A 444 -33.68 -9.16 12.13
CA LEU A 444 -32.52 -9.87 12.72
C LEU A 444 -32.01 -9.14 13.95
N PRO A 445 -31.76 -9.84 15.09
CA PRO A 445 -31.14 -9.22 16.26
C PRO A 445 -29.72 -8.77 15.94
N LEU A 446 -29.43 -7.51 16.25
CA LEU A 446 -28.07 -7.00 16.18
C LEU A 446 -27.26 -7.47 17.40
N GLN A 447 -25.97 -7.72 17.19
CA GLN A 447 -25.06 -8.21 18.22
C GLN A 447 -23.90 -7.24 18.44
N GLY A 448 -23.24 -7.33 19.61
CA GLY A 448 -22.04 -6.57 19.93
C GLY A 448 -22.34 -5.17 20.50
N PHE A 449 -23.52 -4.97 21.07
CA PHE A 449 -23.88 -3.74 21.78
C PHE A 449 -23.93 -3.97 23.28
N GLU A 450 -23.51 -2.97 24.00
CA GLU A 450 -23.56 -2.89 25.46
C GLU A 450 -24.08 -1.52 25.87
N VAL A 451 -24.74 -1.44 27.01
CA VAL A 451 -25.18 -0.20 27.65
C VAL A 451 -24.74 -0.16 29.11
N ALA A 452 -24.53 1.03 29.61
CA ALA A 452 -24.17 1.24 31.03
C ALA A 452 -25.16 2.21 31.71
N GLY A 453 -25.33 2.03 32.98
CA GLY A 453 -25.98 3.00 33.85
C GLY A 453 -24.96 4.00 34.45
N ILE A 454 -25.41 4.75 35.45
CA ILE A 454 -24.57 5.76 36.14
C ILE A 454 -23.34 5.17 36.85
N ASP A 455 -23.32 3.89 37.07
CA ASP A 455 -22.19 3.15 37.65
C ASP A 455 -21.07 2.91 36.62
N GLY A 456 -21.32 3.16 35.32
CA GLY A 456 -20.37 2.97 34.26
C GLY A 456 -20.06 1.50 33.95
N VAL A 457 -20.83 0.55 34.50
CA VAL A 457 -20.66 -0.87 34.20
C VAL A 457 -21.47 -1.22 32.96
N PHE A 458 -20.76 -1.72 31.91
CA PHE A 458 -21.39 -2.12 30.65
C PHE A 458 -22.00 -3.50 30.75
N HIS A 459 -23.25 -3.62 30.29
CA HIS A 459 -24.02 -4.86 30.21
C HIS A 459 -24.45 -5.10 28.78
N THR A 460 -24.48 -6.37 28.35
CA THR A 460 -24.96 -6.75 27.03
C THR A 460 -26.35 -6.21 26.77
N ALA A 461 -26.53 -5.57 25.63
CA ALA A 461 -27.81 -5.01 25.20
C ALA A 461 -28.43 -5.80 24.05
N SER A 462 -29.71 -6.00 24.11
CA SER A 462 -30.53 -6.34 22.93
C SER A 462 -30.58 -5.11 22.02
N ALA A 463 -30.43 -5.32 20.71
CA ALA A 463 -30.37 -4.24 19.74
C ALA A 463 -31.24 -4.54 18.53
N TYR A 464 -31.99 -3.54 18.05
CA TYR A 464 -32.84 -3.66 16.86
C TYR A 464 -32.93 -2.35 16.08
N ILE A 465 -33.18 -2.47 14.78
CA ILE A 465 -33.33 -1.31 13.90
C ILE A 465 -34.75 -0.74 14.04
N GLN A 466 -34.83 0.58 14.21
CA GLN A 466 -36.07 1.32 14.16
C GLN A 466 -35.95 2.51 13.19
N GLY A 467 -36.38 2.33 11.97
CA GLY A 467 -36.19 3.33 10.90
C GLY A 467 -34.72 3.55 10.60
N ASN A 468 -34.23 4.77 10.81
CA ASN A 468 -32.83 5.15 10.60
C ASN A 468 -32.04 5.21 11.93
N THR A 469 -32.52 4.55 12.98
CA THR A 469 -31.88 4.48 14.30
C THR A 469 -31.72 3.03 14.74
N VAL A 470 -30.84 2.81 15.72
CA VAL A 470 -30.74 1.54 16.45
C VAL A 470 -31.18 1.77 17.89
N ARG A 471 -32.07 0.89 18.40
CA ARG A 471 -32.50 0.87 19.79
C ARG A 471 -31.71 -0.18 20.54
N LEU A 472 -31.22 0.19 21.72
CA LEU A 472 -30.47 -0.67 22.64
C LEU A 472 -31.19 -0.76 23.97
N HIS A 473 -31.36 -1.98 24.48
CA HIS A 473 -32.00 -2.22 25.77
C HIS A 473 -31.27 -3.32 26.54
N SER A 474 -31.13 -3.16 27.85
CA SER A 474 -30.65 -4.20 28.75
C SER A 474 -31.50 -4.28 30.00
N ASP A 475 -31.98 -5.47 30.34
CA ASP A 475 -32.73 -5.72 31.59
C ASP A 475 -31.87 -5.52 32.86
N GLU A 476 -30.54 -5.51 32.72
CA GLU A 476 -29.59 -5.32 33.81
C GLU A 476 -29.34 -3.83 34.12
N VAL A 477 -29.81 -2.90 33.27
CA VAL A 477 -29.63 -1.47 33.41
C VAL A 477 -30.96 -0.76 33.52
N SER A 478 -31.31 -0.34 34.71
CA SER A 478 -32.61 0.30 34.99
C SER A 478 -32.72 1.74 34.45
N ALA A 479 -31.59 2.42 34.30
CA ALA A 479 -31.50 3.72 33.64
C ALA A 479 -30.12 3.88 33.00
N VAL A 480 -30.10 4.11 31.70
CA VAL A 480 -28.87 4.37 30.93
C VAL A 480 -28.39 5.80 31.14
N SER A 481 -27.07 6.01 31.12
CA SER A 481 -26.44 7.32 31.40
C SER A 481 -25.49 7.72 30.28
#